data_278ef5d829fb569b8625875a3f07dbed
#
_entry.id   278ef5d829fb569b8625875a3f07dbed
#
_cell.length_a   1.000
_cell.length_b   1.000
_cell.length_c   1.000
_cell.angle_alpha   90.00
_cell.angle_beta   90.00
_cell.angle_gamma   90.00
#
_symmetry.space_group_name_H-M   'P 1'
#
loop_
_entity.id
_entity.type
_entity.pdbx_description
1 polymer ?
#
loop_
_entity_poly.entity_id
_entity_poly.type
_entity_poly.pdbx_seq_one_letter_code
_entity_poly.pdbx_strand_id
1 'polypeptide(L)'
;NDSQKRFAHSTEKFLTLISDLQKQESHLLKIGVALHSLRAVPEHTLTELLPILAEKKIPIHNHIAEQVSEVNECLEIRGARPVQWLLDNAEVNENWCLVHATHIDNKETKALAKSNAVVSICTSTEANLGDGFFHFKEYLKHKGRWSVCTESNASVSLVEELRWLEYGQRLKHQQRNITATEKQGSVAINLLDGAAAGGWQASGIEAREDCIELDGNAPALFHSKPDDLANRFIFAGNRPLVQTVTSLGLVRVEQGQHVFRRPFEAAYKLALGQLLV
;
A
#
# COMPACT_ATOMS: atom_id res chain seq x y z
N ASN A 1 13.65 20.82 4.46
CA ASN A 1 13.43 22.27 4.53
C ASN A 1 12.82 22.67 5.88
N ASP A 2 12.68 23.97 6.17
CA ASP A 2 12.23 24.45 7.49
C ASP A 2 10.78 24.06 7.80
N SER A 3 9.92 23.95 6.78
CA SER A 3 8.53 23.51 6.96
C SER A 3 8.39 22.05 7.38
N GLN A 4 9.38 21.23 7.10
CA GLN A 4 9.42 19.80 7.47
C GLN A 4 9.96 19.57 8.89
N LYS A 5 10.73 20.50 9.44
CA LYS A 5 11.32 20.37 10.80
C LYS A 5 10.29 20.13 11.90
N ARG A 6 9.07 20.67 11.75
CA ARG A 6 7.96 20.46 12.70
C ARG A 6 7.53 19.01 12.85
N PHE A 7 7.86 18.14 11.89
CA PHE A 7 7.55 16.72 11.91
C PHE A 7 8.73 15.87 12.39
N ALA A 8 9.89 16.47 12.66
CA ALA A 8 11.07 15.76 13.12
C ALA A 8 10.93 15.37 14.59
N HIS A 9 11.26 14.13 14.91
CA HIS A 9 11.32 13.60 16.26
C HIS A 9 12.75 13.14 16.58
N SER A 10 13.18 13.28 17.84
CA SER A 10 14.33 12.52 18.33
C SER A 10 13.94 11.04 18.47
N THR A 11 14.92 10.14 18.42
CA THR A 11 14.73 8.69 18.64
C THR A 11 13.92 8.43 19.91
N GLU A 12 14.28 9.06 21.03
CA GLU A 12 13.61 8.91 22.32
C GLU A 12 12.12 9.32 22.26
N LYS A 13 11.83 10.50 21.69
CA LYS A 13 10.44 10.97 21.55
C LYS A 13 9.63 10.04 20.66
N PHE A 14 10.22 9.54 19.58
CA PHE A 14 9.56 8.59 18.67
C PHE A 14 9.23 7.28 19.37
N LEU A 15 10.17 6.70 20.13
CA LEU A 15 9.95 5.49 20.91
C LEU A 15 8.92 5.67 22.02
N THR A 16 8.92 6.83 22.69
CA THR A 16 7.88 7.17 23.67
C THR A 16 6.50 7.24 23.04
N LEU A 17 6.38 7.90 21.88
CA LEU A 17 5.13 7.99 21.14
C LEU A 17 4.61 6.59 20.74
N ILE A 18 5.47 5.71 20.23
CA ILE A 18 5.08 4.32 19.91
C ILE A 18 4.53 3.63 21.16
N SER A 19 5.25 3.73 22.29
CA SER A 19 4.85 3.06 23.53
C SER A 19 3.50 3.59 24.07
N ASP A 20 3.25 4.88 23.94
CA ASP A 20 1.98 5.48 24.36
C ASP A 20 0.82 5.08 23.45
N LEU A 21 1.04 5.04 22.15
CA LEU A 21 0.03 4.59 21.18
C LEU A 21 -0.27 3.11 21.33
N GLN A 22 0.72 2.26 21.60
CA GLN A 22 0.52 0.82 21.81
C GLN A 22 -0.42 0.51 22.98
N LYS A 23 -0.51 1.38 23.99
CA LYS A 23 -1.49 1.25 25.09
C LYS A 23 -2.95 1.36 24.61
N GLN A 24 -3.18 1.89 23.41
CA GLN A 24 -4.51 2.03 22.80
C GLN A 24 -4.85 0.87 21.84
N GLU A 25 -3.94 -0.09 21.65
CA GLU A 25 -4.20 -1.24 20.78
C GLU A 25 -5.41 -2.03 21.25
N SER A 26 -6.17 -2.51 20.29
CA SER A 26 -7.38 -3.31 20.48
C SER A 26 -7.54 -4.30 19.32
N HIS A 27 -8.64 -5.06 19.34
CA HIS A 27 -9.01 -5.88 18.18
C HIS A 27 -9.31 -5.07 16.90
N LEU A 28 -9.54 -3.76 17.03
CA LEU A 28 -9.79 -2.83 15.91
C LEU A 28 -8.58 -1.98 15.53
N LEU A 29 -7.57 -1.87 16.39
CA LEU A 29 -6.45 -0.95 16.21
C LEU A 29 -5.12 -1.65 16.47
N LYS A 30 -4.24 -1.63 15.49
CA LYS A 30 -2.84 -2.02 15.59
C LYS A 30 -1.94 -0.82 15.36
N ILE A 31 -0.83 -0.77 16.06
CA ILE A 31 0.16 0.29 15.94
C ILE A 31 1.39 -0.24 15.22
N GLY A 32 1.73 0.40 14.13
CA GLY A 32 2.99 0.24 13.39
C GLY A 32 3.78 1.54 13.37
N VAL A 33 4.88 1.55 12.65
CA VAL A 33 5.72 2.72 12.46
C VAL A 33 5.93 3.03 10.98
N ALA A 34 6.10 4.30 10.66
CA ALA A 34 6.55 4.74 9.35
C ALA A 34 7.85 5.53 9.50
N LEU A 35 8.93 5.01 8.93
CA LEU A 35 10.25 5.65 8.96
C LEU A 35 10.43 6.67 7.83
N HIS A 36 9.36 7.15 7.24
CA HIS A 36 9.28 7.99 6.06
C HIS A 36 10.09 7.39 4.88
N SER A 37 11.40 7.69 4.79
CA SER A 37 12.30 7.23 3.72
C SER A 37 13.76 7.33 4.16
N LEU A 38 14.67 6.71 3.42
CA LEU A 38 16.12 6.85 3.64
C LEU A 38 16.61 8.28 3.45
N ARG A 39 15.88 9.14 2.73
CA ARG A 39 16.16 10.57 2.57
C ARG A 39 15.92 11.35 3.86
N ALA A 40 14.92 10.95 4.64
CA ALA A 40 14.45 11.70 5.81
C ALA A 40 15.04 11.20 7.13
N VAL A 41 15.48 9.94 7.20
CA VAL A 41 16.01 9.36 8.44
C VAL A 41 17.51 9.15 8.31
N PRO A 42 18.31 9.84 9.14
CA PRO A 42 19.77 9.67 9.15
C PRO A 42 20.18 8.25 9.52
N GLU A 43 21.33 7.80 8.99
CA GLU A 43 21.83 6.44 9.19
C GLU A 43 22.01 6.08 10.67
N HIS A 44 22.59 7.00 11.48
CA HIS A 44 22.73 6.75 12.91
C HIS A 44 21.40 6.51 13.63
N THR A 45 20.33 7.23 13.23
CA THR A 45 18.99 7.05 13.76
C THR A 45 18.43 5.67 13.38
N LEU A 46 18.64 5.22 12.13
CA LEU A 46 18.25 3.88 11.70
C LEU A 46 18.99 2.80 12.50
N THR A 47 20.30 2.97 12.69
CA THR A 47 21.13 2.04 13.47
C THR A 47 20.63 1.89 14.93
N GLU A 48 20.15 2.98 15.52
CA GLU A 48 19.56 2.94 16.87
C GLU A 48 18.17 2.32 16.89
N LEU A 49 17.32 2.64 15.92
CA LEU A 49 15.91 2.25 15.92
C LEU A 49 15.67 0.81 15.47
N LEU A 50 16.35 0.36 14.42
CA LEU A 50 16.03 -0.92 13.78
C LEU A 50 16.10 -2.13 14.71
N PRO A 51 17.12 -2.27 15.59
CA PRO A 51 17.14 -3.38 16.57
C PRO A 51 15.93 -3.35 17.51
N ILE A 52 15.54 -2.17 17.98
CA ILE A 52 14.40 -2.01 18.90
C ILE A 52 13.09 -2.36 18.22
N LEU A 53 12.92 -1.94 16.96
CA LEU A 53 11.72 -2.24 16.18
C LEU A 53 11.62 -3.71 15.81
N ALA A 54 12.75 -4.37 15.53
CA ALA A 54 12.79 -5.82 15.27
C ALA A 54 12.32 -6.63 16.47
N GLU A 55 12.73 -6.27 17.69
CA GLU A 55 12.26 -6.91 18.92
C GLU A 55 10.75 -6.73 19.15
N LYS A 56 10.21 -5.56 18.78
CA LYS A 56 8.78 -5.26 18.94
C LYS A 56 7.87 -6.03 17.97
N LYS A 57 8.39 -6.51 16.84
CA LYS A 57 7.65 -7.24 15.79
C LYS A 57 6.40 -6.49 15.30
N ILE A 58 6.48 -5.17 15.21
CA ILE A 58 5.42 -4.31 14.71
C ILE A 58 5.63 -4.01 13.22
N PRO A 59 4.56 -3.66 12.47
CA PRO A 59 4.69 -3.26 11.08
C PRO A 59 5.61 -2.03 10.92
N ILE A 60 6.51 -2.10 9.95
CA ILE A 60 7.45 -1.02 9.61
C ILE A 60 7.21 -0.61 8.16
N HIS A 61 6.74 0.61 7.93
CA HIS A 61 6.52 1.16 6.61
C HIS A 61 7.62 2.16 6.23
N ASN A 62 8.05 2.13 4.97
CA ASN A 62 9.09 3.03 4.46
C ASN A 62 8.90 3.27 2.96
N HIS A 63 8.86 4.56 2.52
CA HIS A 63 8.92 4.90 1.11
C HIS A 63 10.33 4.65 0.60
N ILE A 64 10.45 4.03 -0.57
CA ILE A 64 11.76 3.66 -1.10
C ILE A 64 11.79 3.61 -2.62
N ALA A 65 12.85 4.15 -3.20
CA ALA A 65 13.10 4.13 -4.64
C ALA A 65 11.89 4.59 -5.48
N GLU A 66 11.15 5.58 -4.98
CA GLU A 66 9.96 6.13 -5.63
C GLU A 66 10.33 6.85 -6.91
N GLN A 67 11.34 7.72 -6.86
CA GLN A 67 11.77 8.57 -7.95
C GLN A 67 13.24 8.31 -8.35
N VAL A 68 13.56 8.56 -9.61
CA VAL A 68 14.94 8.43 -10.13
C VAL A 68 15.92 9.33 -9.35
N SER A 69 15.49 10.53 -8.97
CA SER A 69 16.30 11.45 -8.15
C SER A 69 16.68 10.84 -6.82
N GLU A 70 15.76 10.17 -6.13
CA GLU A 70 16.03 9.46 -4.88
C GLU A 70 17.09 8.38 -5.05
N VAL A 71 17.01 7.61 -6.14
CA VAL A 71 18.01 6.57 -6.42
C VAL A 71 19.40 7.18 -6.63
N ASN A 72 19.48 8.28 -7.39
CA ASN A 72 20.75 8.97 -7.66
C ASN A 72 21.34 9.61 -6.38
N GLU A 73 20.52 10.26 -5.58
CA GLU A 73 20.94 10.84 -4.29
C GLU A 73 21.42 9.76 -3.31
N CYS A 74 20.75 8.61 -3.26
CA CYS A 74 21.16 7.50 -2.41
C CYS A 74 22.49 6.90 -2.86
N LEU A 75 22.70 6.75 -4.18
CA LEU A 75 23.99 6.32 -4.74
C LEU A 75 25.12 7.30 -4.39
N GLU A 76 24.86 8.60 -4.47
CA GLU A 76 25.85 9.63 -4.14
C GLU A 76 26.18 9.65 -2.64
N ILE A 77 25.17 9.62 -1.78
CA ILE A 77 25.35 9.82 -0.33
C ILE A 77 25.74 8.51 0.38
N ARG A 78 25.16 7.37 -0.04
CA ARG A 78 25.29 6.07 0.66
C ARG A 78 26.10 5.03 -0.14
N GLY A 79 26.50 5.33 -1.38
CA GLY A 79 27.27 4.42 -2.24
C GLY A 79 26.50 3.19 -2.75
N ALA A 80 25.18 3.11 -2.52
CA ALA A 80 24.35 2.00 -2.94
C ALA A 80 22.95 2.49 -3.35
N ARG A 81 22.22 1.68 -4.13
CA ARG A 81 20.82 1.94 -4.47
C ARG A 81 19.94 1.79 -3.20
N PRO A 82 18.80 2.47 -3.12
CA PRO A 82 18.01 2.52 -1.87
C PRO A 82 17.62 1.14 -1.33
N VAL A 83 17.08 0.26 -2.16
CA VAL A 83 16.66 -1.08 -1.72
C VAL A 83 17.86 -1.95 -1.39
N GLN A 84 18.93 -1.90 -2.19
CA GLN A 84 20.17 -2.61 -1.88
C GLN A 84 20.74 -2.15 -0.53
N TRP A 85 20.83 -0.82 -0.31
CA TRP A 85 21.33 -0.29 0.95
C TRP A 85 20.49 -0.76 2.14
N LEU A 86 19.17 -0.70 2.02
CA LEU A 86 18.27 -1.14 3.10
C LEU A 86 18.45 -2.62 3.42
N LEU A 87 18.52 -3.49 2.40
CA LEU A 87 18.72 -4.93 2.57
C LEU A 87 20.09 -5.29 3.17
N ASP A 88 21.11 -4.47 2.92
CA ASP A 88 22.46 -4.68 3.45
C ASP A 88 22.61 -4.18 4.91
N ASN A 89 21.75 -3.26 5.36
CA ASN A 89 21.87 -2.59 6.66
C ASN A 89 20.70 -2.86 7.63
N ALA A 90 19.66 -3.55 7.18
CA ALA A 90 18.50 -3.89 8.01
C ALA A 90 18.06 -5.33 7.78
N GLU A 91 17.52 -5.97 8.80
CA GLU A 91 16.82 -7.25 8.67
C GLU A 91 15.41 -7.02 8.11
N VAL A 92 15.34 -6.87 6.78
CA VAL A 92 14.06 -6.70 6.08
C VAL A 92 13.36 -8.05 5.98
N ASN A 93 12.17 -8.15 6.59
CA ASN A 93 11.40 -9.38 6.71
C ASN A 93 9.89 -9.12 6.53
N GLU A 94 9.05 -10.07 6.91
CA GLU A 94 7.59 -10.02 6.78
C GLU A 94 6.90 -8.87 7.51
N ASN A 95 7.57 -8.20 8.46
CA ASN A 95 7.03 -7.03 9.16
C ASN A 95 7.22 -5.72 8.37
N TRP A 96 7.97 -5.76 7.28
CA TRP A 96 8.23 -4.57 6.47
C TRP A 96 7.22 -4.41 5.35
N CYS A 97 6.83 -3.14 5.14
CA CYS A 97 6.09 -2.69 3.97
C CYS A 97 6.90 -1.58 3.29
N LEU A 98 7.38 -1.86 2.09
CA LEU A 98 8.15 -0.94 1.27
C LEU A 98 7.23 -0.30 0.25
N VAL A 99 7.01 1.02 0.38
CA VAL A 99 6.07 1.76 -0.45
C VAL A 99 6.77 2.18 -1.73
N HIS A 100 6.08 2.04 -2.86
CA HIS A 100 6.51 2.26 -4.24
C HIS A 100 7.50 1.22 -4.76
N ALA A 101 8.77 1.28 -4.37
CA ALA A 101 9.86 0.48 -4.95
C ALA A 101 9.90 0.55 -6.49
N THR A 102 9.48 1.69 -7.07
CA THR A 102 9.25 1.90 -8.52
C THR A 102 10.52 1.67 -9.32
N HIS A 103 11.65 2.21 -8.82
CA HIS A 103 12.95 2.18 -9.50
C HIS A 103 13.91 1.17 -8.90
N ILE A 104 13.50 -0.11 -8.84
CA ILE A 104 14.40 -1.22 -8.46
C ILE A 104 14.94 -1.94 -9.69
N ASP A 105 16.15 -2.49 -9.58
CA ASP A 105 16.72 -3.34 -10.63
C ASP A 105 16.33 -4.82 -10.46
N ASN A 106 16.77 -5.68 -11.37
CA ASN A 106 16.44 -7.10 -11.33
C ASN A 106 17.04 -7.82 -10.10
N LYS A 107 18.21 -7.37 -9.60
CA LYS A 107 18.85 -7.93 -8.41
C LYS A 107 18.05 -7.55 -7.17
N GLU A 108 17.70 -6.27 -7.04
CA GLU A 108 16.84 -5.74 -5.97
C GLU A 108 15.46 -6.40 -6.01
N THR A 109 14.82 -6.53 -7.18
CA THR A 109 13.52 -7.20 -7.37
C THR A 109 13.53 -8.62 -6.78
N LYS A 110 14.55 -9.41 -7.11
CA LYS A 110 14.70 -10.79 -6.62
C LYS A 110 15.00 -10.85 -5.12
N ALA A 111 15.87 -9.98 -4.63
CA ALA A 111 16.25 -9.94 -3.21
C ALA A 111 15.05 -9.51 -2.35
N LEU A 112 14.33 -8.47 -2.78
CA LEU A 112 13.15 -7.97 -2.09
C LEU A 112 12.02 -9.01 -2.06
N ALA A 113 11.76 -9.70 -3.18
CA ALA A 113 10.78 -10.79 -3.19
C ALA A 113 11.11 -11.92 -2.20
N LYS A 114 12.40 -12.18 -1.96
CA LYS A 114 12.86 -13.21 -1.02
C LYS A 114 12.80 -12.79 0.45
N SER A 115 12.78 -11.49 0.75
CA SER A 115 12.74 -10.98 2.12
C SER A 115 11.41 -11.23 2.81
N ASN A 116 10.36 -11.60 2.06
CA ASN A 116 8.96 -11.67 2.49
C ASN A 116 8.36 -10.32 2.89
N ALA A 117 9.06 -9.21 2.72
CA ALA A 117 8.47 -7.87 2.87
C ALA A 117 7.37 -7.64 1.83
N VAL A 118 6.40 -6.81 2.17
CA VAL A 118 5.35 -6.40 1.25
C VAL A 118 5.83 -5.17 0.47
N VAL A 119 5.61 -5.15 -0.83
CA VAL A 119 5.69 -3.92 -1.62
C VAL A 119 4.29 -3.33 -1.75
N SER A 120 4.08 -2.10 -1.29
CA SER A 120 2.83 -1.37 -1.48
C SER A 120 2.93 -0.46 -2.69
N ILE A 121 2.18 -0.78 -3.74
CA ILE A 121 2.24 -0.10 -5.04
C ILE A 121 1.12 0.93 -5.10
N CYS A 122 1.46 2.19 -5.41
CA CYS A 122 0.55 3.33 -5.34
C CYS A 122 0.32 3.89 -6.76
N THR A 123 -0.35 3.12 -7.61
CA THR A 123 -0.41 3.38 -9.06
C THR A 123 -1.01 4.72 -9.44
N SER A 124 -2.00 5.22 -8.69
CA SER A 124 -2.58 6.53 -8.94
C SER A 124 -1.63 7.67 -8.56
N THR A 125 -0.88 7.53 -7.47
CA THR A 125 0.18 8.48 -7.07
C THR A 125 1.32 8.49 -8.08
N GLU A 126 1.85 7.31 -8.41
CA GLU A 126 2.94 7.13 -9.38
C GLU A 126 2.58 7.69 -10.76
N ALA A 127 1.32 7.53 -11.19
CA ALA A 127 0.82 8.13 -12.43
C ALA A 127 0.67 9.66 -12.32
N ASN A 128 0.17 10.18 -11.19
CA ASN A 128 -0.02 11.61 -10.97
C ASN A 128 1.31 12.36 -10.89
N LEU A 129 2.34 11.77 -10.28
CA LEU A 129 3.67 12.36 -10.14
C LEU A 129 4.59 12.05 -11.34
N GLY A 130 4.22 11.10 -12.19
CA GLY A 130 5.06 10.67 -13.31
C GLY A 130 6.27 9.83 -12.89
N ASP A 131 6.18 9.11 -11.78
CA ASP A 131 7.30 8.36 -11.21
C ASP A 131 7.70 7.15 -12.06
N GLY A 132 6.72 6.45 -12.65
CA GLY A 132 7.00 5.32 -13.53
C GLY A 132 6.24 4.05 -13.15
N PHE A 133 6.79 2.89 -13.55
CA PHE A 133 6.14 1.60 -13.33
C PHE A 133 7.03 0.66 -12.52
N PHE A 134 6.53 0.17 -11.42
CA PHE A 134 7.16 -0.91 -10.65
C PHE A 134 7.44 -2.16 -11.53
N HIS A 135 8.44 -2.95 -11.18
CA HIS A 135 8.82 -4.19 -11.88
C HIS A 135 7.86 -5.36 -11.60
N PHE A 136 6.54 -5.09 -11.63
CA PHE A 136 5.51 -5.97 -11.10
C PHE A 136 5.53 -7.37 -11.71
N LYS A 137 5.59 -7.48 -13.05
CA LYS A 137 5.61 -8.79 -13.74
C LYS A 137 6.80 -9.65 -13.30
N GLU A 138 7.99 -9.05 -13.14
CA GLU A 138 9.18 -9.77 -12.69
C GLU A 138 9.09 -10.11 -11.19
N TYR A 139 8.55 -9.20 -10.38
CA TYR A 139 8.33 -9.42 -8.96
C TYR A 139 7.39 -10.60 -8.69
N LEU A 140 6.30 -10.74 -9.47
CA LEU A 140 5.38 -11.88 -9.41
C LEU A 140 6.08 -13.21 -9.73
N LYS A 141 7.01 -13.27 -10.70
CA LYS A 141 7.79 -14.49 -10.99
C LYS A 141 8.59 -14.97 -9.79
N HIS A 142 9.06 -14.05 -8.97
CA HIS A 142 9.77 -14.34 -7.73
C HIS A 142 8.85 -14.54 -6.53
N LYS A 143 7.52 -14.58 -6.74
CA LYS A 143 6.49 -14.73 -5.70
C LYS A 143 6.56 -13.66 -4.62
N GLY A 144 6.95 -12.45 -4.99
CA GLY A 144 7.01 -11.31 -4.08
C GLY A 144 5.63 -10.97 -3.50
N ARG A 145 5.60 -10.56 -2.24
CA ARG A 145 4.40 -10.09 -1.53
C ARG A 145 4.12 -8.65 -1.89
N TRP A 146 2.86 -8.32 -2.17
CA TRP A 146 2.50 -6.98 -2.59
C TRP A 146 1.09 -6.59 -2.15
N SER A 147 0.86 -5.30 -2.05
CA SER A 147 -0.44 -4.67 -1.85
C SER A 147 -0.57 -3.43 -2.73
N VAL A 148 -1.70 -2.74 -2.65
CA VAL A 148 -1.89 -1.42 -3.24
C VAL A 148 -2.27 -0.42 -2.17
N CYS A 149 -1.95 0.85 -2.40
CA CYS A 149 -2.43 1.96 -1.58
C CYS A 149 -2.74 3.18 -2.45
N THR A 150 -3.49 4.12 -1.89
CA THR A 150 -3.86 5.38 -2.57
C THR A 150 -2.94 6.55 -2.20
N GLU A 151 -2.12 6.35 -1.23
CA GLU A 151 -1.07 7.21 -0.66
C GLU A 151 -1.40 8.72 -0.68
N SER A 152 -1.23 9.43 -1.80
CA SER A 152 -1.46 10.88 -1.89
C SER A 152 -2.96 11.28 -1.84
N ASN A 153 -3.88 10.33 -1.85
CA ASN A 153 -5.33 10.54 -1.84
C ASN A 153 -5.87 11.45 -2.96
N ALA A 154 -5.16 11.56 -4.08
CA ALA A 154 -5.67 12.21 -5.29
C ALA A 154 -6.88 11.45 -5.85
N SER A 155 -6.85 10.13 -5.72
CA SER A 155 -7.98 9.21 -5.87
C SER A 155 -8.01 8.26 -4.68
N VAL A 156 -9.21 7.86 -4.22
CA VAL A 156 -9.39 6.90 -3.12
C VAL A 156 -10.26 5.76 -3.60
N SER A 157 -9.68 4.89 -4.45
CA SER A 157 -10.40 3.77 -5.06
C SER A 157 -9.49 2.57 -5.27
N LEU A 158 -9.66 1.51 -4.50
CA LEU A 158 -8.91 0.26 -4.69
C LEU A 158 -9.15 -0.36 -6.07
N VAL A 159 -10.34 -0.21 -6.63
CA VAL A 159 -10.65 -0.68 -7.99
C VAL A 159 -9.82 0.07 -9.03
N GLU A 160 -9.62 1.37 -8.83
CA GLU A 160 -8.78 2.20 -9.70
C GLU A 160 -7.31 1.81 -9.58
N GLU A 161 -6.77 1.65 -8.37
CA GLU A 161 -5.40 1.20 -8.14
C GLU A 161 -5.11 -0.14 -8.84
N LEU A 162 -5.96 -1.14 -8.64
CA LEU A 162 -5.81 -2.47 -9.25
C LEU A 162 -5.92 -2.42 -10.77
N ARG A 163 -6.82 -1.58 -11.30
CA ARG A 163 -7.01 -1.39 -12.74
C ARG A 163 -5.77 -0.73 -13.37
N TRP A 164 -5.26 0.35 -12.77
CA TRP A 164 -4.06 1.02 -13.21
C TRP A 164 -2.83 0.12 -13.15
N LEU A 165 -2.70 -0.67 -12.09
CA LEU A 165 -1.62 -1.64 -11.96
C LEU A 165 -1.58 -2.60 -13.14
N GLU A 166 -2.70 -3.25 -13.44
CA GLU A 166 -2.77 -4.20 -14.56
C GLU A 166 -2.61 -3.49 -15.91
N TYR A 167 -3.30 -2.37 -16.15
CA TYR A 167 -3.25 -1.65 -17.42
C TYR A 167 -1.86 -1.03 -17.67
N GLY A 168 -1.23 -0.47 -16.68
CA GLY A 168 0.14 0.04 -16.79
C GLY A 168 1.12 -1.06 -17.20
N GLN A 169 1.02 -2.24 -16.60
CA GLN A 169 1.85 -3.38 -16.99
C GLN A 169 1.53 -3.89 -18.39
N ARG A 170 0.24 -3.93 -18.80
CA ARG A 170 -0.14 -4.29 -20.19
C ARG A 170 0.49 -3.36 -21.21
N LEU A 171 0.43 -2.06 -20.97
CA LEU A 171 1.02 -1.03 -21.84
C LEU A 171 2.54 -1.15 -21.89
N LYS A 172 3.19 -1.27 -20.72
CA LYS A 172 4.64 -1.44 -20.59
C LYS A 172 5.17 -2.67 -21.36
N HIS A 173 4.46 -3.78 -21.28
CA HIS A 173 4.89 -5.07 -21.85
C HIS A 173 4.24 -5.42 -23.20
N GLN A 174 3.30 -4.60 -23.69
CA GLN A 174 2.50 -4.89 -24.91
C GLN A 174 1.88 -6.29 -24.86
N GLN A 175 1.37 -6.69 -23.68
CA GLN A 175 0.84 -8.01 -23.39
C GLN A 175 -0.44 -7.88 -22.55
N ARG A 176 -1.41 -8.76 -22.81
CA ARG A 176 -2.65 -8.87 -22.01
C ARG A 176 -2.45 -9.80 -20.81
N ASN A 177 -3.32 -9.67 -19.81
CA ASN A 177 -3.46 -10.62 -18.71
C ASN A 177 -2.15 -10.86 -17.94
N ILE A 178 -1.50 -9.78 -17.50
CA ILE A 178 -0.20 -9.83 -16.82
C ILE A 178 -0.27 -10.65 -15.51
N THR A 179 -1.34 -10.50 -14.75
CA THR A 179 -1.52 -11.19 -13.46
C THR A 179 -2.18 -12.55 -13.56
N ALA A 180 -2.65 -12.98 -14.75
CA ALA A 180 -3.18 -14.32 -14.93
C ALA A 180 -2.09 -15.39 -14.73
N THR A 181 -2.46 -16.51 -14.11
CA THR A 181 -1.57 -17.66 -13.91
C THR A 181 -2.18 -18.93 -14.51
N GLU A 182 -1.38 -19.97 -14.68
CA GLU A 182 -1.89 -21.28 -15.14
C GLU A 182 -2.94 -21.87 -14.17
N LYS A 183 -2.81 -21.57 -12.87
CA LYS A 183 -3.74 -22.07 -11.83
C LYS A 183 -5.01 -21.23 -11.73
N GLN A 184 -4.90 -19.92 -11.96
CA GLN A 184 -6.00 -18.97 -11.89
C GLN A 184 -5.95 -18.03 -13.10
N GLY A 185 -6.81 -18.29 -14.10
CA GLY A 185 -6.88 -17.51 -15.34
C GLY A 185 -7.51 -16.12 -15.17
N SER A 186 -8.21 -15.86 -14.07
CA SER A 186 -8.83 -14.56 -13.82
C SER A 186 -7.80 -13.55 -13.30
N VAL A 187 -7.57 -12.50 -14.08
CA VAL A 187 -6.73 -11.36 -13.71
C VAL A 187 -7.23 -10.69 -12.43
N ALA A 188 -8.54 -10.42 -12.36
CA ALA A 188 -9.11 -9.69 -11.23
C ALA A 188 -9.07 -10.48 -9.91
N ILE A 189 -9.27 -11.80 -9.94
CA ILE A 189 -9.13 -12.62 -8.73
C ILE A 189 -7.70 -12.57 -8.23
N ASN A 190 -6.71 -12.75 -9.12
CA ASN A 190 -5.30 -12.66 -8.73
C ASN A 190 -4.93 -11.27 -8.17
N LEU A 191 -5.51 -10.20 -8.73
CA LEU A 191 -5.30 -8.84 -8.23
C LEU A 191 -5.91 -8.66 -6.83
N LEU A 192 -7.16 -9.07 -6.63
CA LEU A 192 -7.85 -8.95 -5.35
C LEU A 192 -7.16 -9.79 -4.26
N ASP A 193 -6.86 -11.05 -4.56
CA ASP A 193 -6.23 -11.97 -3.60
C ASP A 193 -4.82 -11.50 -3.22
N GLY A 194 -4.02 -11.09 -4.21
CA GLY A 194 -2.66 -10.61 -3.97
C GLY A 194 -2.63 -9.32 -3.14
N ALA A 195 -3.48 -8.34 -3.50
CA ALA A 195 -3.57 -7.08 -2.78
C ALA A 195 -4.11 -7.27 -1.35
N ALA A 196 -5.14 -8.11 -1.17
CA ALA A 196 -5.69 -8.41 0.15
C ALA A 196 -4.67 -9.13 1.05
N ALA A 197 -4.02 -10.18 0.54
CA ALA A 197 -3.02 -10.92 1.31
C ALA A 197 -1.84 -10.04 1.76
N GLY A 198 -1.32 -9.20 0.84
CA GLY A 198 -0.28 -8.24 1.17
C GLY A 198 -0.76 -7.14 2.11
N GLY A 199 -1.98 -6.64 1.92
CA GLY A 199 -2.57 -5.61 2.77
C GLY A 199 -2.75 -6.05 4.22
N TRP A 200 -3.24 -7.26 4.46
CA TRP A 200 -3.33 -7.84 5.81
C TRP A 200 -1.95 -7.95 6.46
N GLN A 201 -0.97 -8.49 5.73
CA GLN A 201 0.40 -8.60 6.22
C GLN A 201 1.00 -7.23 6.54
N ALA A 202 0.92 -6.26 5.62
CA ALA A 202 1.46 -4.92 5.81
C ALA A 202 0.85 -4.17 7.01
N SER A 203 -0.43 -4.44 7.30
CA SER A 203 -1.14 -3.87 8.45
C SER A 203 -0.83 -4.56 9.77
N GLY A 204 -0.13 -5.70 9.78
CA GLY A 204 0.09 -6.51 10.97
C GLY A 204 -1.21 -7.04 11.58
N ILE A 205 -2.25 -7.21 10.75
CA ILE A 205 -3.57 -7.69 11.16
C ILE A 205 -3.81 -9.03 10.48
N GLU A 206 -4.27 -10.01 11.24
CA GLU A 206 -4.66 -11.29 10.68
C GLU A 206 -5.87 -11.13 9.73
N ALA A 207 -5.86 -11.88 8.63
CA ALA A 207 -6.97 -11.89 7.69
C ALA A 207 -8.28 -12.27 8.41
N ARG A 208 -9.36 -11.54 8.09
CA ARG A 208 -10.67 -11.68 8.73
C ARG A 208 -11.74 -11.98 7.67
N GLU A 209 -12.90 -12.45 8.14
CA GLU A 209 -14.08 -12.63 7.31
C GLU A 209 -14.82 -11.31 7.07
N ASP A 210 -14.08 -10.31 6.60
CA ASP A 210 -14.67 -9.06 6.11
C ASP A 210 -15.20 -9.30 4.70
N CYS A 211 -16.35 -8.75 4.37
CA CYS A 211 -16.96 -8.95 3.07
C CYS A 211 -17.52 -7.68 2.45
N ILE A 212 -17.61 -7.66 1.13
CA ILE A 212 -18.30 -6.65 0.35
C ILE A 212 -19.42 -7.29 -0.45
N GLU A 213 -20.55 -6.63 -0.53
CA GLU A 213 -21.64 -6.96 -1.43
C GLU A 213 -21.69 -5.95 -2.57
N LEU A 214 -21.84 -6.44 -3.79
CA LEU A 214 -21.90 -5.61 -4.98
C LEU A 214 -23.34 -5.40 -5.45
N ASP A 215 -23.61 -4.26 -6.10
CA ASP A 215 -24.91 -3.96 -6.73
C ASP A 215 -25.16 -4.85 -7.95
N GLY A 216 -25.80 -6.00 -7.75
CA GLY A 216 -26.14 -6.94 -8.81
C GLY A 216 -27.08 -6.38 -9.89
N ASN A 217 -27.75 -5.25 -9.63
CA ASN A 217 -28.62 -4.57 -10.60
C ASN A 217 -27.87 -3.52 -11.43
N ALA A 218 -26.61 -3.25 -11.09
CA ALA A 218 -25.79 -2.33 -11.87
C ALA A 218 -25.60 -2.89 -13.30
N PRO A 219 -25.69 -2.06 -14.35
CA PRO A 219 -25.54 -2.53 -15.75
C PRO A 219 -24.22 -3.29 -15.98
N ALA A 220 -23.14 -2.89 -15.30
CA ALA A 220 -21.84 -3.54 -15.40
C ALA A 220 -21.86 -4.99 -14.86
N LEU A 221 -22.71 -5.30 -13.87
CA LEU A 221 -22.78 -6.60 -13.20
C LEU A 221 -24.03 -7.40 -13.60
N PHE A 222 -24.98 -6.79 -14.32
CA PHE A 222 -26.21 -7.45 -14.69
C PHE A 222 -25.93 -8.74 -15.47
N HIS A 223 -26.56 -9.84 -15.06
CA HIS A 223 -26.31 -11.20 -15.60
C HIS A 223 -24.82 -11.63 -15.55
N SER A 224 -24.01 -11.09 -14.62
CA SER A 224 -22.65 -11.61 -14.41
C SER A 224 -22.70 -13.06 -13.90
N LYS A 225 -21.73 -13.84 -14.34
CA LYS A 225 -21.51 -15.19 -13.82
C LYS A 225 -20.43 -15.13 -12.71
N PRO A 226 -20.39 -16.11 -11.79
CA PRO A 226 -19.34 -16.15 -10.77
C PRO A 226 -17.93 -16.01 -11.34
N ASP A 227 -17.66 -16.64 -12.49
CA ASP A 227 -16.33 -16.66 -13.13
C ASP A 227 -15.92 -15.28 -13.72
N ASP A 228 -16.87 -14.40 -14.04
CA ASP A 228 -16.58 -13.08 -14.64
C ASP A 228 -16.85 -11.90 -13.70
N LEU A 229 -17.50 -12.13 -12.56
CA LEU A 229 -17.90 -11.10 -11.60
C LEU A 229 -16.72 -10.22 -11.17
N ALA A 230 -15.62 -10.83 -10.74
CA ALA A 230 -14.43 -10.10 -10.29
C ALA A 230 -13.84 -9.25 -11.42
N ASN A 231 -13.75 -9.80 -12.65
CA ASN A 231 -13.25 -9.04 -13.80
C ASN A 231 -14.17 -7.88 -14.16
N ARG A 232 -15.48 -8.04 -14.08
CA ARG A 232 -16.44 -6.95 -14.29
C ARG A 232 -16.32 -5.89 -13.18
N PHE A 233 -16.18 -6.31 -11.92
CA PHE A 233 -15.99 -5.40 -10.79
C PHE A 233 -14.77 -4.48 -10.98
N ILE A 234 -13.65 -5.03 -11.41
CA ILE A 234 -12.43 -4.24 -11.62
C ILE A 234 -12.45 -3.45 -12.94
N PHE A 235 -12.90 -4.06 -14.05
CA PHE A 235 -12.64 -3.53 -15.41
C PHE A 235 -13.87 -2.96 -16.13
N ALA A 236 -15.09 -3.14 -15.62
CA ALA A 236 -16.30 -2.73 -16.33
C ALA A 236 -16.85 -1.38 -15.82
N GLY A 237 -16.19 -0.29 -16.20
CA GLY A 237 -16.67 1.07 -15.93
C GLY A 237 -16.11 1.70 -14.65
N ASN A 238 -16.65 2.88 -14.30
CA ASN A 238 -16.14 3.73 -13.22
C ASN A 238 -17.19 4.00 -12.12
N ARG A 239 -18.40 3.46 -12.26
CA ARG A 239 -19.45 3.62 -11.25
C ARG A 239 -19.06 2.82 -9.99
N PRO A 240 -19.21 3.37 -8.78
CA PRO A 240 -19.10 2.59 -7.55
C PRO A 240 -20.12 1.44 -7.56
N LEU A 241 -19.65 0.22 -7.29
CA LEU A 241 -20.49 -0.99 -7.35
C LEU A 241 -20.68 -1.63 -5.97
N VAL A 242 -19.97 -1.15 -4.93
CA VAL A 242 -20.10 -1.66 -3.57
C VAL A 242 -21.39 -1.15 -2.94
N GLN A 243 -22.27 -2.05 -2.52
CA GLN A 243 -23.52 -1.77 -1.81
C GLN A 243 -23.32 -1.85 -0.31
N THR A 244 -22.74 -2.92 0.17
CA THR A 244 -22.56 -3.19 1.59
C THR A 244 -21.11 -3.53 1.88
N VAL A 245 -20.59 -3.04 3.00
CA VAL A 245 -19.32 -3.51 3.58
C VAL A 245 -19.60 -3.96 5.00
N THR A 246 -19.28 -5.22 5.28
CA THR A 246 -19.33 -5.77 6.64
C THR A 246 -17.91 -6.05 7.10
N SER A 247 -17.53 -5.49 8.25
CA SER A 247 -16.24 -5.73 8.87
C SER A 247 -16.45 -6.07 10.35
N LEU A 248 -15.83 -7.19 10.79
CA LEU A 248 -16.00 -7.73 12.14
C LEU A 248 -17.47 -7.95 12.52
N GLY A 249 -18.31 -8.40 11.58
CA GLY A 249 -19.74 -8.63 11.79
C GLY A 249 -20.59 -7.35 11.85
N LEU A 250 -20.00 -6.16 11.67
CA LEU A 250 -20.71 -4.89 11.71
C LEU A 250 -20.81 -4.29 10.31
N VAL A 251 -22.00 -3.85 9.91
CA VAL A 251 -22.18 -3.10 8.67
C VAL A 251 -21.53 -1.73 8.80
N ARG A 252 -20.58 -1.45 7.92
CA ARG A 252 -19.82 -0.18 7.84
C ARG A 252 -20.28 0.69 6.68
N VAL A 253 -20.69 0.06 5.60
CA VAL A 253 -21.26 0.73 4.42
C VAL A 253 -22.60 0.08 4.13
N GLU A 254 -23.61 0.89 3.88
CA GLU A 254 -24.95 0.48 3.47
C GLU A 254 -25.41 1.38 2.31
N GLN A 255 -26.00 0.77 1.27
CA GLN A 255 -26.40 1.48 0.05
C GLN A 255 -25.26 2.32 -0.57
N GLY A 256 -24.05 1.81 -0.52
CA GLY A 256 -22.85 2.47 -1.04
C GLY A 256 -22.36 3.68 -0.22
N GLN A 257 -22.90 3.89 1.00
CA GLN A 257 -22.51 4.99 1.87
C GLN A 257 -22.05 4.49 3.23
N HIS A 258 -20.96 5.05 3.75
CA HIS A 258 -20.52 4.77 5.12
C HIS A 258 -21.59 5.23 6.12
N VAL A 259 -21.90 4.40 7.13
CA VAL A 259 -22.96 4.65 8.10
C VAL A 259 -22.81 5.98 8.87
N PHE A 260 -21.59 6.48 9.02
CA PHE A 260 -21.29 7.79 9.63
C PHE A 260 -20.90 8.86 8.60
N ARG A 261 -21.24 8.69 7.34
CA ARG A 261 -20.86 9.66 6.29
C ARG A 261 -21.28 11.08 6.62
N ARG A 262 -22.54 11.31 6.96
CA ARG A 262 -23.09 12.66 7.22
C ARG A 262 -22.37 13.39 8.36
N PRO A 263 -22.22 12.81 9.58
CA PRO A 263 -21.48 13.48 10.64
C PRO A 263 -20.00 13.70 10.30
N PHE A 264 -19.34 12.78 9.58
CA PHE A 264 -17.96 12.96 9.16
C PHE A 264 -17.79 14.08 8.14
N GLU A 265 -18.65 14.16 7.14
CA GLU A 265 -18.64 15.27 6.16
C GLU A 265 -18.87 16.63 6.83
N ALA A 266 -19.77 16.71 7.80
CA ALA A 266 -20.04 17.94 8.55
C ALA A 266 -18.82 18.37 9.38
N ALA A 267 -18.21 17.45 10.10
CA ALA A 267 -17.02 17.71 10.90
C ALA A 267 -15.81 18.11 10.03
N TYR A 268 -15.61 17.43 8.90
CA TYR A 268 -14.57 17.75 7.94
C TYR A 268 -14.72 19.17 7.37
N LYS A 269 -15.93 19.54 6.92
CA LYS A 269 -16.20 20.88 6.38
C LYS A 269 -15.96 21.98 7.42
N LEU A 270 -16.35 21.73 8.69
CA LEU A 270 -16.07 22.67 9.77
C LEU A 270 -14.57 22.85 10.00
N ALA A 271 -13.83 21.74 10.14
CA ALA A 271 -12.39 21.77 10.36
C ALA A 271 -11.63 22.44 9.19
N LEU A 272 -12.00 22.10 7.95
CA LEU A 272 -11.40 22.71 6.76
C LEU A 272 -11.66 24.21 6.69
N GLY A 273 -12.89 24.65 7.01
CA GLY A 273 -13.24 26.08 7.08
C GLY A 273 -12.40 26.85 8.11
N GLN A 274 -12.01 26.21 9.22
CA GLN A 274 -11.12 26.84 10.23
C GLN A 274 -9.66 26.90 9.79
N LEU A 275 -9.21 25.99 8.91
CA LEU A 275 -7.82 25.93 8.43
C LEU A 275 -7.57 26.90 7.26
N LEU A 276 -8.60 27.24 6.50
CA LEU A 276 -8.51 28.07 5.29
C LEU A 276 -8.77 29.57 5.56
N VAL A 277 -9.03 29.94 6.79
CA VAL A 277 -9.10 31.32 7.28
C VAL A 277 -7.78 31.69 7.94
#